data_5205015cc3a743a803aee88a3464dca0
#
_entry.id   5205015cc3a743a803aee88a3464dca0
#
_cell.length_a   1.000
_cell.length_b   1.000
_cell.length_c   1.000
_cell.angle_alpha   90.00
_cell.angle_beta   90.00
_cell.angle_gamma   90.00
#
_symmetry.space_group_name_H-M   'P 1'
#
loop_
_entity.id
_entity.type
_entity.pdbx_description
1 polymer ?
#
loop_
_entity_poly.entity_id
_entity_poly.type
_entity_poly.pdbx_seq_one_letter_code
_entity_poly.pdbx_strand_id
1 'polypeptide(L)'
;YRENIDYGSKSLTIIGENRETTIIDGNNSGRGAELAGQSILSTFTIQNGSGNNGGNAVHASGNAILDNLIITSNSNTLGNGSVMLEANTVLKNSLIVNNQDVGVVCNGADATISNVTIASNTGAGIELKSLGGSNSHPTLINSIVYGNQDNNNIQFSAPSGHSINISYSLIQGGQDSITTYTNDTLSWGTGNLDVDPLFADTANGDYRVNVLSPVINAGHPDSTDSDGTRADMGAYPYLKTYNGPVWFVDAVNGSNFGSSGSSVNAFAAITPAIKFASSGDSINVAAGTYVENLDFEGKNLKLVGADAATTIIDGDSSGTVIRM
;
A
#
# COMPACT_ATOMS: atom_id res chain seq x y z
N TYR A 1 -11.91 21.94 -2.97
CA TYR A 1 -12.16 22.92 -1.90
C TYR A 1 -10.82 23.49 -1.44
N ARG A 2 -10.68 24.83 -1.46
CA ARG A 2 -9.49 25.51 -0.90
C ARG A 2 -9.84 25.95 0.50
N GLU A 3 -9.54 25.12 1.47
CA GLU A 3 -9.88 25.36 2.87
C GLU A 3 -9.04 24.46 3.80
N ASN A 4 -9.02 24.87 5.05
CA ASN A 4 -8.45 24.10 6.16
C ASN A 4 -9.62 23.65 7.04
N ILE A 5 -9.78 22.35 7.24
CA ILE A 5 -10.89 21.78 7.98
C ILE A 5 -10.46 21.55 9.42
N ASP A 6 -11.12 22.21 10.36
CA ASP A 6 -10.93 22.00 11.80
C ASP A 6 -12.25 21.51 12.41
N TYR A 7 -12.22 20.31 12.97
CA TYR A 7 -13.38 19.71 13.65
C TYR A 7 -13.62 20.32 15.04
N GLY A 8 -12.61 21.03 15.59
CA GLY A 8 -12.63 21.55 16.95
C GLY A 8 -12.89 20.43 17.95
N SER A 9 -13.83 20.64 18.88
CA SER A 9 -14.24 19.62 19.88
C SER A 9 -15.38 18.70 19.39
N LYS A 10 -15.76 18.76 18.12
CA LYS A 10 -16.90 18.00 17.58
C LYS A 10 -16.46 16.64 17.08
N SER A 11 -17.27 15.62 17.33
CA SER A 11 -17.17 14.33 16.66
C SER A 11 -18.02 14.35 15.39
N LEU A 12 -17.41 14.54 14.23
CA LEU A 12 -18.07 14.65 12.95
C LEU A 12 -17.60 13.55 12.01
N THR A 13 -18.48 13.14 11.09
CA THR A 13 -18.15 12.30 9.96
C THR A 13 -18.24 13.16 8.69
N ILE A 14 -17.13 13.29 7.97
CA ILE A 14 -17.07 13.98 6.67
C ILE A 14 -16.58 12.96 5.64
N ILE A 15 -17.40 12.73 4.60
CA ILE A 15 -17.13 11.74 3.55
C ILE A 15 -17.17 12.46 2.20
N GLY A 16 -16.08 12.34 1.42
CA GLY A 16 -16.03 12.74 0.03
C GLY A 16 -16.74 11.75 -0.88
N GLU A 17 -17.12 12.17 -2.05
CA GLU A 17 -17.76 11.31 -3.05
C GLU A 17 -16.76 10.32 -3.66
N ASN A 18 -15.54 10.78 -3.97
CA ASN A 18 -14.48 9.97 -4.57
C ASN A 18 -13.12 10.58 -4.22
N ARG A 19 -12.20 9.76 -3.66
CA ARG A 19 -10.90 10.26 -3.20
C ARG A 19 -10.02 10.86 -4.30
N GLU A 20 -10.20 10.46 -5.57
CA GLU A 20 -9.40 10.95 -6.69
C GLU A 20 -9.89 12.35 -7.17
N THR A 21 -11.14 12.72 -6.87
CA THR A 21 -11.77 13.94 -7.39
C THR A 21 -12.29 14.90 -6.32
N THR A 22 -12.43 14.43 -5.07
CA THR A 22 -12.83 15.28 -3.93
C THR A 22 -11.59 15.71 -3.17
N ILE A 23 -11.18 16.97 -3.36
CA ILE A 23 -9.88 17.47 -2.93
C ILE A 23 -10.05 18.56 -1.85
N ILE A 24 -9.32 18.38 -0.75
CA ILE A 24 -9.06 19.43 0.25
C ILE A 24 -7.67 19.99 -0.07
N ASP A 25 -7.62 21.25 -0.47
CA ASP A 25 -6.37 21.95 -0.82
C ASP A 25 -6.06 22.99 0.26
N GLY A 26 -5.01 22.73 1.05
CA GLY A 26 -4.55 23.61 2.13
C GLY A 26 -3.95 24.93 1.65
N ASN A 27 -3.80 25.11 0.31
CA ASN A 27 -3.32 26.35 -0.31
C ASN A 27 -2.00 26.88 0.27
N ASN A 28 -1.15 25.96 0.78
CA ASN A 28 0.11 26.27 1.47
C ASN A 28 -0.06 27.29 2.64
N SER A 29 -1.22 27.35 3.26
CA SER A 29 -1.55 28.34 4.29
C SER A 29 -1.82 27.74 5.67
N GLY A 30 -1.79 26.42 5.80
CA GLY A 30 -2.01 25.71 7.06
C GLY A 30 -2.23 24.22 6.87
N ARG A 31 -2.60 23.55 7.93
CA ARG A 31 -2.92 22.11 7.93
C ARG A 31 -4.18 21.87 7.09
N GLY A 32 -4.21 20.81 6.28
CA GLY A 32 -5.39 20.46 5.49
C GLY A 32 -6.59 20.08 6.35
N ALA A 33 -6.41 19.20 7.36
CA ALA A 33 -7.47 18.81 8.27
C ALA A 33 -6.95 18.54 9.70
N GLU A 34 -7.78 18.90 10.70
CA GLU A 34 -7.54 18.60 12.11
C GLU A 34 -8.75 17.88 12.71
N LEU A 35 -8.53 16.67 13.22
CA LEU A 35 -9.56 15.78 13.77
C LEU A 35 -9.29 15.48 15.24
N ALA A 36 -10.38 15.41 16.02
CA ALA A 36 -10.33 14.98 17.41
C ALA A 36 -11.51 14.06 17.76
N GLY A 37 -11.40 13.39 18.90
CA GLY A 37 -12.48 12.56 19.44
C GLY A 37 -12.78 11.32 18.58
N GLN A 38 -14.04 11.10 18.23
CA GLN A 38 -14.51 9.99 17.39
C GLN A 38 -14.83 10.45 15.96
N SER A 39 -14.05 11.40 15.44
CA SER A 39 -14.28 11.97 14.11
C SER A 39 -13.82 11.03 13.01
N ILE A 40 -14.47 11.14 11.85
CA ILE A 40 -14.12 10.38 10.65
C ILE A 40 -13.90 11.35 9.49
N LEU A 41 -12.77 11.18 8.79
CA LEU A 41 -12.50 11.80 7.50
C LEU A 41 -12.25 10.70 6.48
N SER A 42 -13.04 10.65 5.44
CA SER A 42 -12.98 9.57 4.47
C SER A 42 -13.16 10.04 3.04
N THR A 43 -12.43 9.40 2.12
CA THR A 43 -12.64 9.52 0.67
C THR A 43 -12.28 10.90 0.10
N PHE A 44 -11.11 11.41 0.48
CA PHE A 44 -10.56 12.69 -0.02
C PHE A 44 -9.11 12.54 -0.49
N THR A 45 -8.72 13.40 -1.43
CA THR A 45 -7.32 13.82 -1.58
C THR A 45 -7.06 15.05 -0.70
N ILE A 46 -5.92 15.05 0.01
CA ILE A 46 -5.47 16.18 0.85
C ILE A 46 -4.10 16.59 0.36
N GLN A 47 -4.01 17.84 -0.13
CA GLN A 47 -2.79 18.36 -0.73
C GLN A 47 -2.49 19.81 -0.30
N ASN A 48 -1.25 20.26 -0.56
CA ASN A 48 -0.81 21.62 -0.30
C ASN A 48 -1.04 22.09 1.15
N GLY A 49 -1.03 21.15 2.10
CA GLY A 49 -1.00 21.46 3.53
C GLY A 49 0.40 21.91 3.94
N SER A 50 0.50 22.89 4.85
CA SER A 50 1.78 23.47 5.32
C SER A 50 1.78 23.81 6.83
N GLY A 51 1.08 23.05 7.64
CA GLY A 51 0.96 23.30 9.09
C GLY A 51 2.29 23.17 9.84
N ASN A 52 2.57 24.12 10.74
CA ASN A 52 3.84 24.18 11.50
C ASN A 52 3.85 23.34 12.79
N ASN A 53 2.72 22.78 13.22
CA ASN A 53 2.55 22.10 14.51
C ASN A 53 2.36 20.58 14.38
N GLY A 54 2.89 19.97 13.33
CA GLY A 54 2.73 18.53 13.04
C GLY A 54 1.48 18.19 12.23
N GLY A 55 1.60 17.18 11.37
CA GLY A 55 0.54 16.79 10.46
C GLY A 55 0.20 17.87 9.46
N ASN A 56 1.08 18.12 8.49
CA ASN A 56 0.89 19.19 7.48
C ASN A 56 -0.37 19.00 6.68
N ALA A 57 -0.67 17.74 6.32
CA ALA A 57 -1.91 17.37 5.69
C ALA A 57 -3.00 17.15 6.75
N VAL A 58 -2.73 16.25 7.71
CA VAL A 58 -3.72 15.84 8.71
C VAL A 58 -3.09 15.65 10.07
N HIS A 59 -3.74 16.20 11.08
CA HIS A 59 -3.54 15.85 12.49
C HIS A 59 -4.79 15.15 13.02
N ALA A 60 -4.63 13.96 13.56
CA ALA A 60 -5.72 13.17 14.12
C ALA A 60 -5.40 12.74 15.54
N SER A 61 -6.34 12.95 16.46
CA SER A 61 -6.20 12.62 17.87
C SER A 61 -7.44 11.91 18.44
N GLY A 62 -7.29 11.33 19.62
CA GLY A 62 -8.38 10.60 20.27
C GLY A 62 -8.62 9.24 19.64
N ASN A 63 -9.84 8.98 19.18
CA ASN A 63 -10.23 7.77 18.44
C ASN A 63 -10.66 8.11 17.01
N ALA A 64 -10.01 9.11 16.40
CA ALA A 64 -10.33 9.54 15.05
C ALA A 64 -9.97 8.47 14.01
N ILE A 65 -10.71 8.46 12.91
CA ILE A 65 -10.52 7.51 11.80
C ILE A 65 -10.22 8.29 10.52
N LEU A 66 -9.10 7.97 9.90
CA LEU A 66 -8.69 8.39 8.58
C LEU A 66 -8.85 7.20 7.64
N ASP A 67 -9.74 7.29 6.65
CA ASP A 67 -10.09 6.15 5.80
C ASP A 67 -10.14 6.55 4.33
N ASN A 68 -9.55 5.71 3.47
CA ASN A 68 -9.64 5.88 2.02
C ASN A 68 -9.19 7.28 1.53
N LEU A 69 -8.04 7.74 2.03
CA LEU A 69 -7.47 9.04 1.70
C LEU A 69 -6.31 8.91 0.70
N ILE A 70 -6.09 9.97 -0.09
CA ILE A 70 -4.83 10.25 -0.79
C ILE A 70 -4.22 11.48 -0.13
N ILE A 71 -3.01 11.35 0.43
CA ILE A 71 -2.29 12.44 1.08
C ILE A 71 -0.99 12.65 0.31
N THR A 72 -0.94 13.76 -0.43
CA THR A 72 0.15 14.03 -1.38
C THR A 72 0.50 15.51 -1.46
N SER A 73 1.73 15.82 -1.85
CA SER A 73 2.17 17.20 -2.10
C SER A 73 2.01 18.14 -0.91
N ASN A 74 2.10 17.61 0.31
CA ASN A 74 2.13 18.41 1.52
C ASN A 74 3.56 18.69 1.93
N SER A 75 3.82 19.86 2.53
CA SER A 75 5.17 20.29 2.86
C SER A 75 5.24 20.95 4.23
N ASN A 76 6.37 20.75 4.93
CA ASN A 76 6.70 21.45 6.15
C ASN A 76 8.22 21.65 6.24
N THR A 77 8.60 22.75 6.84
CA THR A 77 10.02 23.08 7.10
C THR A 77 10.51 22.58 8.46
N LEU A 78 9.64 22.01 9.30
CA LEU A 78 9.93 21.68 10.70
C LEU A 78 10.04 20.18 11.01
N GLY A 79 9.89 19.29 9.99
CA GLY A 79 10.05 17.84 10.16
C GLY A 79 8.99 17.19 11.08
N ASN A 80 7.73 17.61 10.95
CA ASN A 80 6.64 17.12 11.81
C ASN A 80 5.68 16.17 11.12
N GLY A 81 6.02 15.70 9.93
CA GLY A 81 5.28 14.71 9.15
C GLY A 81 4.04 15.23 8.44
N SER A 82 3.63 14.51 7.43
CA SER A 82 2.43 14.84 6.65
C SER A 82 1.16 14.42 7.37
N VAL A 83 1.16 13.24 7.97
CA VAL A 83 0.10 12.75 8.87
C VAL A 83 0.65 12.65 10.27
N MET A 84 -0.01 13.26 11.24
CA MET A 84 0.28 13.06 12.66
C MET A 84 -0.87 12.31 13.32
N LEU A 85 -0.53 11.19 13.96
CA LEU A 85 -1.46 10.35 14.70
C LEU A 85 -1.15 10.44 16.19
N GLU A 86 -2.17 10.67 17.01
CA GLU A 86 -2.08 10.67 18.48
C GLU A 86 -3.15 9.76 19.07
N ALA A 87 -2.88 9.25 20.26
CA ALA A 87 -3.78 8.33 20.98
C ALA A 87 -4.16 7.07 20.15
N ASN A 88 -5.42 6.67 20.15
CA ASN A 88 -5.92 5.42 19.53
C ASN A 88 -6.47 5.66 18.12
N THR A 89 -5.81 6.49 17.32
CA THR A 89 -6.27 6.80 15.95
C THR A 89 -6.16 5.61 15.03
N VAL A 90 -7.02 5.58 13.99
CA VAL A 90 -7.00 4.56 12.93
C VAL A 90 -6.72 5.24 11.59
N LEU A 91 -5.68 4.78 10.90
CA LEU A 91 -5.36 5.14 9.51
C LEU A 91 -5.50 3.89 8.65
N LYS A 92 -6.39 3.91 7.67
CA LYS A 92 -6.61 2.73 6.83
C LYS A 92 -6.93 3.05 5.38
N ASN A 93 -6.72 2.06 4.50
CA ASN A 93 -7.05 2.10 3.07
C ASN A 93 -6.51 3.35 2.34
N SER A 94 -5.40 3.91 2.80
CA SER A 94 -4.95 5.25 2.42
C SER A 94 -3.58 5.25 1.77
N LEU A 95 -3.38 6.20 0.86
CA LEU A 95 -2.15 6.44 0.13
C LEU A 95 -1.47 7.70 0.66
N ILE A 96 -0.24 7.60 1.18
CA ILE A 96 0.55 8.72 1.72
C ILE A 96 1.84 8.82 0.92
N VAL A 97 1.87 9.70 -0.08
CA VAL A 97 2.95 9.69 -1.08
C VAL A 97 3.38 11.10 -1.52
N ASN A 98 4.64 11.20 -1.98
CA ASN A 98 5.16 12.43 -2.57
C ASN A 98 5.02 13.67 -1.66
N ASN A 99 5.10 13.50 -0.35
CA ASN A 99 5.11 14.60 0.59
C ASN A 99 6.57 15.02 0.90
N GLN A 100 6.76 16.31 1.18
CA GLN A 100 8.08 16.87 1.51
C GLN A 100 8.35 16.80 3.01
N ASP A 101 8.21 15.62 3.61
CA ASP A 101 8.47 15.34 5.02
C ASP A 101 8.31 13.83 5.30
N VAL A 102 8.35 13.43 6.57
CA VAL A 102 7.93 12.11 7.05
C VAL A 102 6.48 11.84 6.62
N GLY A 103 6.21 10.63 6.13
CA GLY A 103 4.87 10.24 5.70
C GLY A 103 3.88 10.27 6.87
N VAL A 104 4.14 9.46 7.91
CA VAL A 104 3.29 9.31 9.10
C VAL A 104 4.12 9.46 10.37
N VAL A 105 3.72 10.32 11.27
CA VAL A 105 4.28 10.44 12.63
C VAL A 105 3.28 9.88 13.64
N CYS A 106 3.70 8.87 14.39
CA CYS A 106 2.98 8.41 15.59
C CYS A 106 3.55 9.16 16.80
N ASN A 107 2.73 10.00 17.43
CA ASN A 107 3.18 10.92 18.49
C ASN A 107 2.45 10.62 19.81
N GLY A 108 3.03 9.77 20.66
CA GLY A 108 2.35 9.24 21.85
C GLY A 108 1.11 8.42 21.49
N ALA A 109 1.19 7.61 20.42
CA ALA A 109 0.03 6.99 19.79
C ALA A 109 0.05 5.47 19.88
N ASP A 110 -1.10 4.88 20.22
CA ASP A 110 -1.41 3.45 20.07
C ASP A 110 -2.21 3.22 18.75
N ALA A 111 -1.76 3.85 17.69
CA ALA A 111 -2.47 3.90 16.41
C ALA A 111 -2.53 2.54 15.72
N THR A 112 -3.61 2.30 14.97
CA THR A 112 -3.70 1.19 14.03
C THR A 112 -3.54 1.71 12.60
N ILE A 113 -2.55 1.20 11.87
CA ILE A 113 -2.26 1.51 10.47
C ILE A 113 -2.48 0.24 9.66
N SER A 114 -3.49 0.23 8.79
CA SER A 114 -3.87 -0.99 8.05
C SER A 114 -4.23 -0.71 6.59
N ASN A 115 -3.77 -1.56 5.66
CA ASN A 115 -4.01 -1.39 4.23
C ASN A 115 -3.59 0.00 3.73
N VAL A 116 -2.39 0.45 4.11
CA VAL A 116 -1.84 1.76 3.77
C VAL A 116 -0.61 1.59 2.90
N THR A 117 -0.46 2.44 1.89
CA THR A 117 0.79 2.60 1.14
C THR A 117 1.44 3.92 1.52
N ILE A 118 2.66 3.85 2.06
CA ILE A 118 3.47 5.01 2.46
C ILE A 118 4.73 4.97 1.60
N ALA A 119 4.81 5.83 0.58
CA ALA A 119 5.90 5.74 -0.37
C ALA A 119 6.35 7.09 -0.95
N SER A 120 7.59 7.16 -1.39
CA SER A 120 8.14 8.33 -2.08
C SER A 120 8.01 9.65 -1.30
N ASN A 121 7.97 9.60 0.03
CA ASN A 121 8.06 10.80 0.87
C ASN A 121 9.53 11.20 1.06
N THR A 122 9.82 12.49 1.23
CA THR A 122 11.20 12.98 1.37
C THR A 122 11.79 12.82 2.77
N GLY A 123 11.02 12.33 3.73
CA GLY A 123 11.43 11.88 5.05
C GLY A 123 11.23 10.39 5.22
N ALA A 124 11.30 9.90 6.45
CA ALA A 124 10.97 8.52 6.79
C ALA A 124 9.51 8.17 6.40
N GLY A 125 9.23 6.90 6.17
CA GLY A 125 7.86 6.46 5.95
C GLY A 125 7.02 6.64 7.21
N ILE A 126 7.47 6.06 8.32
CA ILE A 126 6.84 6.18 9.64
C ILE A 126 7.88 6.61 10.67
N GLU A 127 7.54 7.56 11.52
CA GLU A 127 8.35 7.99 12.65
C GLU A 127 7.56 7.86 13.96
N LEU A 128 8.18 7.26 14.98
CA LEU A 128 7.63 7.13 16.33
C LEU A 128 8.21 8.21 17.23
N LYS A 129 7.37 9.04 17.83
CA LYS A 129 7.71 10.14 18.74
C LYS A 129 6.96 10.02 20.07
N SER A 130 7.43 10.75 21.07
CA SER A 130 6.75 10.88 22.37
C SER A 130 6.02 12.22 22.47
N LEU A 131 4.79 12.19 22.97
CA LEU A 131 4.02 13.37 23.32
C LEU A 131 3.84 13.47 24.83
N GLY A 132 4.31 14.54 25.44
CA GLY A 132 4.13 14.77 26.88
C GLY A 132 4.71 13.65 27.78
N GLY A 133 5.70 12.90 27.28
CA GLY A 133 6.29 11.75 27.97
C GLY A 133 5.60 10.41 27.69
N SER A 134 4.52 10.38 26.90
CA SER A 134 3.89 9.14 26.43
C SER A 134 4.58 8.63 25.17
N ASN A 135 5.00 7.38 25.15
CA ASN A 135 5.62 6.73 24.00
C ASN A 135 4.56 6.23 23.01
N SER A 136 5.00 5.93 21.80
CA SER A 136 4.13 5.40 20.75
C SER A 136 4.24 3.88 20.64
N HIS A 137 3.08 3.21 20.44
CA HIS A 137 2.97 1.76 20.32
C HIS A 137 2.04 1.34 19.16
N PRO A 138 2.29 1.82 17.91
CA PRO A 138 1.39 1.52 16.80
C PRO A 138 1.45 0.07 16.35
N THR A 139 0.37 -0.35 15.68
CA THR A 139 0.31 -1.60 14.91
C THR A 139 0.24 -1.30 13.42
N LEU A 140 1.11 -1.93 12.63
CA LEU A 140 1.15 -1.86 11.18
C LEU A 140 0.81 -3.23 10.59
N ILE A 141 -0.23 -3.30 9.76
CA ILE A 141 -0.70 -4.54 9.16
C ILE A 141 -1.17 -4.32 7.73
N ASN A 142 -1.01 -5.31 6.85
CA ASN A 142 -1.43 -5.28 5.45
C ASN A 142 -0.97 -4.02 4.70
N SER A 143 0.20 -3.51 4.99
CA SER A 143 0.63 -2.20 4.51
C SER A 143 1.93 -2.28 3.71
N ILE A 144 2.21 -1.25 2.92
CA ILE A 144 3.46 -1.10 2.15
C ILE A 144 4.16 0.17 2.61
N VAL A 145 5.43 0.06 3.02
CA VAL A 145 6.33 1.19 3.31
C VAL A 145 7.56 1.04 2.44
N TYR A 146 7.65 1.87 1.37
CA TYR A 146 8.61 1.63 0.30
C TYR A 146 9.08 2.92 -0.39
N GLY A 147 10.36 3.02 -0.71
CA GLY A 147 10.90 4.14 -1.51
C GLY A 147 10.82 5.51 -0.83
N ASN A 148 10.72 5.57 0.49
CA ASN A 148 10.85 6.81 1.24
C ASN A 148 12.34 7.20 1.34
N GLN A 149 12.63 8.50 1.53
CA GLN A 149 14.01 9.00 1.48
C GLN A 149 14.91 8.31 2.52
N ASP A 150 16.18 8.15 2.15
CA ASP A 150 17.27 7.60 2.96
C ASP A 150 17.12 6.12 3.37
N ASN A 151 16.22 5.36 2.69
CA ASN A 151 15.87 3.98 3.05
C ASN A 151 15.43 3.82 4.51
N ASN A 152 15.11 4.92 5.19
CA ASN A 152 14.63 4.92 6.56
C ASN A 152 13.10 4.83 6.57
N ASN A 153 12.60 3.63 6.28
CA ASN A 153 11.15 3.44 6.15
C ASN A 153 10.43 3.50 7.49
N ILE A 154 11.09 3.07 8.59
CA ILE A 154 10.53 3.16 9.94
C ILE A 154 11.62 3.67 10.88
N GLN A 155 11.34 4.77 11.56
CA GLN A 155 12.26 5.46 12.44
C GLN A 155 11.72 5.56 13.88
N PHE A 156 12.57 5.22 14.83
CA PHE A 156 12.34 5.51 16.24
C PHE A 156 13.05 6.80 16.61
N SER A 157 12.37 7.71 17.29
CA SER A 157 12.95 8.97 17.75
C SER A 157 13.24 8.96 19.26
N ALA A 158 14.23 9.74 19.69
CA ALA A 158 14.49 9.92 21.13
C ALA A 158 13.39 10.78 21.80
N PRO A 159 13.07 10.54 23.08
CA PRO A 159 13.59 9.50 23.95
C PRO A 159 13.07 8.12 23.63
N SER A 160 13.80 7.07 24.03
CA SER A 160 13.47 5.68 23.78
C SER A 160 12.29 5.15 24.62
N GLY A 161 11.79 3.99 24.27
CA GLY A 161 10.67 3.31 24.93
C GLY A 161 9.46 3.14 24.05
N HIS A 162 9.62 3.41 22.74
CA HIS A 162 8.59 3.14 21.75
C HIS A 162 8.51 1.65 21.41
N SER A 163 7.38 1.21 20.88
CA SER A 163 7.28 -0.10 20.25
C SER A 163 6.45 -0.03 18.98
N ILE A 164 6.68 -0.95 18.05
CA ILE A 164 5.82 -1.15 16.89
C ILE A 164 5.61 -2.65 16.65
N ASN A 165 4.38 -3.04 16.33
CA ASN A 165 4.06 -4.38 15.88
C ASN A 165 3.83 -4.35 14.37
N ILE A 166 4.58 -5.15 13.60
CA ILE A 166 4.51 -5.21 12.14
C ILE A 166 4.19 -6.63 11.72
N SER A 167 3.14 -6.84 10.95
CA SER A 167 2.80 -8.15 10.38
C SER A 167 2.14 -8.00 9.01
N TYR A 168 2.33 -8.99 8.14
CA TYR A 168 1.75 -9.03 6.81
C TYR A 168 1.92 -7.72 6.05
N SER A 169 3.10 -7.12 6.12
CA SER A 169 3.40 -5.83 5.52
C SER A 169 4.70 -5.90 4.72
N LEU A 170 4.78 -5.10 3.67
CA LEU A 170 6.00 -4.95 2.90
C LEU A 170 6.76 -3.73 3.41
N ILE A 171 7.99 -3.97 3.90
CA ILE A 171 8.89 -2.92 4.38
C ILE A 171 10.19 -3.04 3.60
N GLN A 172 10.54 -2.02 2.84
CA GLN A 172 11.81 -1.99 2.10
C GLN A 172 13.01 -2.05 3.06
N GLY A 173 13.94 -2.95 2.77
CA GLY A 173 15.10 -3.22 3.61
C GLY A 173 14.82 -4.16 4.79
N GLY A 174 13.57 -4.62 4.93
CA GLY A 174 13.17 -5.62 5.92
C GLY A 174 13.40 -5.17 7.36
N GLN A 175 13.47 -6.14 8.27
CA GLN A 175 13.70 -5.91 9.69
C GLN A 175 15.05 -5.22 9.97
N ASP A 176 16.07 -5.55 9.20
CA ASP A 176 17.45 -5.09 9.40
C ASP A 176 17.64 -3.60 9.06
N SER A 177 16.70 -3.00 8.31
CA SER A 177 16.71 -1.56 8.01
C SER A 177 16.20 -0.68 9.15
N ILE A 178 15.56 -1.26 10.17
CA ILE A 178 14.92 -0.54 11.26
C ILE A 178 15.87 -0.44 12.44
N THR A 179 16.34 0.78 12.73
CA THR A 179 17.22 1.04 13.87
C THR A 179 16.39 1.39 15.11
N THR A 180 16.59 0.64 16.19
CA THR A 180 15.95 0.88 17.49
C THR A 180 16.98 1.41 18.50
N TYR A 181 16.52 2.20 19.50
CA TYR A 181 17.33 2.60 20.66
C TYR A 181 17.15 1.61 21.82
N THR A 182 17.97 1.78 22.86
CA THR A 182 17.89 0.99 24.11
C THR A 182 16.51 1.12 24.74
N ASN A 183 15.71 0.23 24.95
CA ASN A 183 14.32 0.19 25.45
C ASN A 183 13.22 0.33 24.38
N ASP A 184 13.57 0.51 23.11
CA ASP A 184 12.58 0.38 22.06
C ASP A 184 12.32 -1.12 21.75
N THR A 185 11.13 -1.42 21.25
CA THR A 185 10.75 -2.78 20.90
C THR A 185 10.20 -2.85 19.47
N LEU A 186 10.86 -3.64 18.63
CA LEU A 186 10.35 -4.02 17.32
C LEU A 186 9.78 -5.44 17.38
N SER A 187 8.48 -5.58 17.28
CA SER A 187 7.80 -6.87 17.13
C SER A 187 7.61 -7.19 15.66
N TRP A 188 8.53 -7.96 15.09
CA TRP A 188 8.49 -8.39 13.69
C TRP A 188 7.69 -9.69 13.58
N GLY A 189 6.40 -9.55 13.24
CA GLY A 189 5.46 -10.67 13.11
C GLY A 189 5.65 -11.47 11.81
N THR A 190 4.72 -12.36 11.56
CA THR A 190 4.73 -13.23 10.37
C THR A 190 4.23 -12.49 9.12
N GLY A 191 4.60 -13.01 7.94
CA GLY A 191 4.07 -12.55 6.66
C GLY A 191 4.63 -11.24 6.14
N ASN A 192 5.65 -10.67 6.78
CA ASN A 192 6.31 -9.47 6.29
C ASN A 192 7.19 -9.78 5.08
N LEU A 193 7.27 -8.83 4.14
CA LEU A 193 8.01 -8.93 2.89
C LEU A 193 9.05 -7.81 2.78
N ASP A 194 10.17 -8.11 2.12
CA ASP A 194 11.18 -7.16 1.65
C ASP A 194 11.46 -7.46 0.18
N VAL A 195 10.61 -6.95 -0.69
CA VAL A 195 10.67 -7.17 -2.15
C VAL A 195 10.15 -5.92 -2.87
N ASP A 196 10.34 -5.85 -4.18
CA ASP A 196 9.72 -4.79 -5.00
C ASP A 196 8.20 -5.00 -5.06
N PRO A 197 7.38 -4.01 -4.66
CA PRO A 197 5.92 -4.08 -4.76
C PRO A 197 5.41 -4.04 -6.19
N LEU A 198 6.24 -3.78 -7.19
CA LEU A 198 5.91 -3.64 -8.61
C LEU A 198 4.78 -2.61 -8.84
N PHE A 199 4.98 -1.39 -8.36
CA PHE A 199 4.07 -0.28 -8.64
C PHE A 199 4.00 0.03 -10.13
N ALA A 200 2.84 0.49 -10.60
CA ALA A 200 2.58 0.76 -12.01
C ALA A 200 3.44 1.90 -12.59
N ASP A 201 3.37 3.09 -11.98
CA ASP A 201 4.10 4.26 -12.44
C ASP A 201 4.19 5.32 -11.33
N THR A 202 5.12 5.13 -10.42
CA THR A 202 5.33 6.05 -9.28
C THR A 202 5.72 7.46 -9.72
N ALA A 203 6.38 7.60 -10.90
CA ALA A 203 6.78 8.90 -11.43
C ALA A 203 5.56 9.76 -11.81
N ASN A 204 4.46 9.13 -12.21
CA ASN A 204 3.18 9.79 -12.50
C ASN A 204 2.14 9.63 -11.38
N GLY A 205 2.55 9.15 -10.21
CA GLY A 205 1.70 9.02 -9.02
C GLY A 205 0.78 7.79 -9.02
N ASP A 206 1.01 6.80 -9.90
CA ASP A 206 0.26 5.56 -9.93
C ASP A 206 0.94 4.49 -9.05
N TYR A 207 0.41 4.32 -7.85
CA TYR A 207 0.85 3.33 -6.87
C TYR A 207 -0.01 2.06 -6.85
N ARG A 208 -0.84 1.84 -7.87
CA ARG A 208 -1.46 0.53 -8.08
C ARG A 208 -0.39 -0.49 -8.41
N VAL A 209 -0.62 -1.74 -8.05
CA VAL A 209 0.38 -2.79 -8.28
C VAL A 209 0.14 -3.54 -9.60
N ASN A 210 1.23 -4.03 -10.17
CA ASN A 210 1.20 -4.97 -11.29
C ASN A 210 0.57 -6.30 -10.84
N VAL A 211 -0.12 -6.99 -11.73
CA VAL A 211 -0.72 -8.31 -11.48
C VAL A 211 0.28 -9.38 -11.02
N LEU A 212 1.56 -9.19 -11.33
CA LEU A 212 2.66 -10.06 -10.86
C LEU A 212 3.15 -9.71 -9.45
N SER A 213 2.61 -8.65 -8.84
CA SER A 213 3.07 -8.17 -7.54
C SER A 213 2.99 -9.24 -6.46
N PRO A 214 4.05 -9.40 -5.66
CA PRO A 214 4.07 -10.34 -4.53
C PRO A 214 3.16 -9.92 -3.38
N VAL A 215 2.64 -8.67 -3.36
CA VAL A 215 1.75 -8.16 -2.31
C VAL A 215 0.29 -8.59 -2.51
N ILE A 216 -0.07 -9.11 -3.70
CA ILE A 216 -1.42 -9.58 -4.00
C ILE A 216 -1.71 -10.87 -3.24
N ASN A 217 -2.83 -10.91 -2.50
CA ASN A 217 -3.25 -12.01 -1.63
C ASN A 217 -2.21 -12.34 -0.53
N ALA A 218 -1.38 -11.37 -0.14
CA ALA A 218 -0.30 -11.57 0.83
C ALA A 218 -0.59 -10.95 2.22
N GLY A 219 -1.70 -10.27 2.40
CA GLY A 219 -2.14 -9.69 3.67
C GLY A 219 -2.51 -10.74 4.73
N HIS A 220 -3.07 -10.32 5.85
CA HIS A 220 -3.45 -11.22 6.94
C HIS A 220 -4.45 -12.28 6.47
N PRO A 221 -4.28 -13.58 6.81
CA PRO A 221 -5.13 -14.65 6.27
C PRO A 221 -6.62 -14.51 6.62
N ASP A 222 -6.95 -13.87 7.74
CA ASP A 222 -8.33 -13.65 8.16
C ASP A 222 -8.93 -12.34 7.61
N SER A 223 -8.17 -11.59 6.79
CA SER A 223 -8.63 -10.38 6.12
C SER A 223 -8.93 -10.68 4.66
N THR A 224 -10.00 -10.10 4.13
CA THR A 224 -10.42 -10.28 2.74
C THR A 224 -10.64 -8.94 2.05
N ASP A 225 -10.35 -8.90 0.75
CA ASP A 225 -10.73 -7.81 -0.13
C ASP A 225 -12.21 -7.90 -0.54
N SER A 226 -12.71 -6.87 -1.21
CA SER A 226 -14.13 -6.79 -1.59
C SER A 226 -14.57 -7.84 -2.62
N ASP A 227 -13.63 -8.48 -3.32
CA ASP A 227 -13.87 -9.59 -4.24
C ASP A 227 -13.87 -10.97 -3.56
N GLY A 228 -13.69 -11.02 -2.23
CA GLY A 228 -13.66 -12.22 -1.41
C GLY A 228 -12.33 -12.95 -1.42
N THR A 229 -11.30 -12.45 -2.10
CA THR A 229 -9.94 -12.99 -1.99
C THR A 229 -9.28 -12.57 -0.69
N ARG A 230 -8.19 -13.23 -0.32
CA ARG A 230 -7.36 -12.80 0.82
C ARG A 230 -6.87 -11.37 0.57
N ALA A 231 -6.85 -10.55 1.60
CA ALA A 231 -6.44 -9.17 1.50
C ALA A 231 -5.05 -8.99 0.86
N ASP A 232 -4.92 -7.95 0.06
CA ASP A 232 -3.65 -7.47 -0.46
C ASP A 232 -2.95 -6.59 0.59
N MET A 233 -1.66 -6.36 0.42
CA MET A 233 -0.97 -5.33 1.17
C MET A 233 -1.06 -3.99 0.43
N GLY A 234 -1.30 -2.89 1.17
CA GLY A 234 -1.32 -1.54 0.65
C GLY A 234 -2.72 -0.95 0.40
N ALA A 235 -2.73 0.26 -0.15
CA ALA A 235 -3.93 1.11 -0.30
C ALA A 235 -4.81 0.78 -1.52
N TYR A 236 -4.28 0.03 -2.46
CA TYR A 236 -4.94 -0.32 -3.72
C TYR A 236 -4.96 -1.83 -3.90
N PRO A 237 -6.02 -2.53 -3.43
CA PRO A 237 -6.14 -3.96 -3.67
C PRO A 237 -6.31 -4.25 -5.17
N TYR A 238 -5.70 -5.31 -5.64
CA TYR A 238 -5.92 -5.85 -6.98
C TYR A 238 -7.16 -6.72 -6.96
N LEU A 239 -8.29 -6.16 -7.36
CA LEU A 239 -9.56 -6.86 -7.31
C LEU A 239 -9.74 -7.78 -8.52
N LYS A 240 -10.02 -9.05 -8.26
CA LYS A 240 -10.31 -10.06 -9.24
C LYS A 240 -11.71 -9.85 -9.85
N THR A 241 -11.76 -9.34 -11.06
CA THR A 241 -13.04 -9.04 -11.76
C THR A 241 -13.49 -10.16 -12.71
N TYR A 242 -12.66 -11.20 -12.89
CA TYR A 242 -12.95 -12.37 -13.75
C TYR A 242 -12.61 -13.67 -13.00
N ASN A 243 -13.46 -14.69 -13.11
CA ASN A 243 -13.36 -15.93 -12.35
C ASN A 243 -13.11 -17.19 -13.21
N GLY A 244 -12.65 -17.02 -14.44
CA GLY A 244 -12.45 -18.17 -15.34
C GLY A 244 -13.77 -18.75 -15.88
N PRO A 245 -13.84 -20.04 -16.21
CA PRO A 245 -12.77 -21.05 -16.10
C PRO A 245 -11.75 -21.05 -17.23
N VAL A 246 -11.83 -20.11 -18.19
CA VAL A 246 -10.90 -20.01 -19.32
C VAL A 246 -10.16 -18.67 -19.24
N TRP A 247 -8.89 -18.73 -18.95
CA TRP A 247 -8.02 -17.54 -18.82
C TRP A 247 -7.33 -17.25 -20.15
N PHE A 248 -7.07 -15.98 -20.43
CA PHE A 248 -6.49 -15.55 -21.70
C PHE A 248 -5.20 -14.77 -21.47
N VAL A 249 -4.20 -15.11 -22.27
CA VAL A 249 -2.87 -14.49 -22.23
C VAL A 249 -2.47 -14.08 -23.64
N ASP A 250 -2.03 -12.84 -23.80
CA ASP A 250 -1.57 -12.27 -25.07
C ASP A 250 -0.39 -11.34 -24.81
N ALA A 251 0.82 -11.73 -25.23
CA ALA A 251 2.03 -10.96 -25.01
C ALA A 251 2.03 -9.61 -25.77
N VAL A 252 1.23 -9.46 -26.82
CA VAL A 252 1.20 -8.28 -27.69
C VAL A 252 0.10 -7.29 -27.29
N ASN A 253 -1.11 -7.82 -27.03
CA ASN A 253 -2.29 -7.00 -26.77
C ASN A 253 -2.77 -7.08 -25.29
N GLY A 254 -2.23 -7.98 -24.51
CA GLY A 254 -2.53 -8.11 -23.08
C GLY A 254 -1.84 -7.04 -22.25
N SER A 255 -2.22 -6.96 -20.99
CA SER A 255 -1.61 -6.04 -19.99
C SER A 255 -1.38 -6.77 -18.67
N ASN A 256 -0.38 -6.32 -17.91
CA ASN A 256 -0.18 -6.73 -16.53
C ASN A 256 -0.65 -5.65 -15.54
N PHE A 257 -1.30 -4.59 -16.05
CA PHE A 257 -1.91 -3.53 -15.24
C PHE A 257 -3.40 -3.41 -15.55
N GLY A 258 -4.24 -3.59 -14.53
CA GLY A 258 -5.69 -3.49 -14.66
C GLY A 258 -6.33 -4.54 -15.57
N SER A 259 -5.60 -5.59 -15.93
CA SER A 259 -6.13 -6.71 -16.71
C SER A 259 -6.84 -7.72 -15.81
N SER A 260 -7.78 -8.46 -16.37
CA SER A 260 -8.58 -9.46 -15.65
C SER A 260 -8.30 -10.91 -16.04
N GLY A 261 -7.57 -11.13 -17.14
CA GLY A 261 -7.38 -12.45 -17.73
C GLY A 261 -8.58 -12.96 -18.52
N SER A 262 -9.58 -12.10 -18.82
CA SER A 262 -10.70 -12.43 -19.69
C SER A 262 -10.32 -12.29 -21.17
N SER A 263 -11.17 -12.78 -22.09
CA SER A 263 -10.89 -12.71 -23.54
C SER A 263 -10.81 -11.29 -24.11
N VAL A 264 -11.39 -10.31 -23.44
CA VAL A 264 -11.36 -8.90 -23.87
C VAL A 264 -10.35 -8.07 -23.08
N ASN A 265 -9.76 -8.64 -22.03
CA ASN A 265 -8.78 -7.98 -21.18
C ASN A 265 -7.76 -9.01 -20.66
N ALA A 266 -6.99 -9.58 -21.61
CA ALA A 266 -6.02 -10.64 -21.39
C ALA A 266 -4.82 -10.16 -20.54
N PHE A 267 -4.17 -11.08 -19.83
CA PHE A 267 -2.87 -10.84 -19.24
C PHE A 267 -1.78 -10.79 -20.33
N ALA A 268 -0.71 -10.02 -20.08
CA ALA A 268 0.46 -10.02 -20.98
C ALA A 268 1.43 -11.19 -20.67
N ALA A 269 1.31 -11.85 -19.53
CA ALA A 269 2.16 -12.94 -19.05
C ALA A 269 1.33 -14.15 -18.64
N ILE A 270 1.95 -15.35 -18.60
CA ILE A 270 1.27 -16.62 -18.25
C ILE A 270 1.16 -16.76 -16.72
N THR A 271 2.17 -16.36 -15.98
CA THR A 271 2.22 -16.48 -14.51
C THR A 271 0.97 -15.90 -13.82
N PRO A 272 0.45 -14.70 -14.16
CA PRO A 272 -0.79 -14.21 -13.58
C PRO A 272 -1.99 -15.13 -13.81
N ALA A 273 -2.10 -15.68 -15.02
CA ALA A 273 -3.18 -16.62 -15.32
C ALA A 273 -3.11 -17.88 -14.44
N ILE A 274 -1.91 -18.42 -14.21
CA ILE A 274 -1.70 -19.53 -13.27
C ILE A 274 -2.08 -19.12 -11.84
N LYS A 275 -1.63 -17.94 -11.40
CA LYS A 275 -1.90 -17.42 -10.04
C LYS A 275 -3.39 -17.34 -9.75
N PHE A 276 -4.19 -16.83 -10.68
CA PHE A 276 -5.63 -16.61 -10.50
C PHE A 276 -6.51 -17.80 -10.88
N ALA A 277 -6.00 -18.76 -11.68
CA ALA A 277 -6.74 -19.95 -12.07
C ALA A 277 -6.99 -20.90 -10.90
N SER A 278 -8.09 -21.61 -10.96
CA SER A 278 -8.45 -22.72 -10.09
C SER A 278 -8.12 -24.06 -10.75
N SER A 279 -7.90 -25.12 -9.95
CA SER A 279 -7.72 -26.46 -10.51
C SER A 279 -8.91 -26.85 -11.39
N GLY A 280 -8.62 -27.32 -12.60
CA GLY A 280 -9.61 -27.62 -13.65
C GLY A 280 -9.76 -26.55 -14.71
N ASP A 281 -9.22 -25.36 -14.49
CA ASP A 281 -9.26 -24.25 -15.44
C ASP A 281 -8.33 -24.48 -16.65
N SER A 282 -8.61 -23.73 -17.71
CA SER A 282 -7.78 -23.66 -18.91
C SER A 282 -7.17 -22.28 -19.09
N ILE A 283 -5.93 -22.23 -19.57
CA ILE A 283 -5.21 -21.01 -19.90
C ILE A 283 -4.90 -21.04 -21.39
N ASN A 284 -5.51 -20.14 -22.16
CA ASN A 284 -5.29 -20.00 -23.59
C ASN A 284 -4.24 -18.91 -23.84
N VAL A 285 -3.15 -19.29 -24.48
CA VAL A 285 -1.98 -18.43 -24.71
C VAL A 285 -1.88 -18.11 -26.19
N ALA A 286 -1.98 -16.84 -26.55
CA ALA A 286 -1.82 -16.35 -27.91
C ALA A 286 -0.38 -16.56 -28.42
N ALA A 287 -0.20 -16.41 -29.73
CA ALA A 287 1.14 -16.42 -30.33
C ALA A 287 2.02 -15.31 -29.74
N GLY A 288 3.25 -15.65 -29.36
CA GLY A 288 4.19 -14.75 -28.73
C GLY A 288 5.32 -15.49 -28.04
N THR A 289 6.32 -14.75 -27.59
CA THR A 289 7.41 -15.26 -26.73
C THR A 289 7.17 -14.79 -25.30
N TYR A 290 7.09 -15.72 -24.39
CA TYR A 290 6.85 -15.52 -22.96
C TYR A 290 8.12 -15.91 -22.21
N VAL A 291 8.84 -14.90 -21.71
CA VAL A 291 10.09 -15.10 -20.98
C VAL A 291 9.75 -15.33 -19.51
N GLU A 292 9.45 -16.58 -19.16
CA GLU A 292 8.93 -16.95 -17.84
C GLU A 292 9.37 -18.36 -17.43
N ASN A 293 9.58 -18.57 -16.14
CA ASN A 293 9.67 -19.88 -15.51
C ASN A 293 8.34 -20.16 -14.80
N LEU A 294 7.55 -21.05 -15.33
CA LEU A 294 6.19 -21.31 -14.86
C LEU A 294 6.17 -22.31 -13.71
N ASP A 295 5.47 -22.00 -12.63
CA ASP A 295 5.14 -22.93 -11.55
C ASP A 295 3.60 -23.03 -11.48
N PHE A 296 3.06 -24.24 -11.66
CA PHE A 296 1.62 -24.48 -11.57
C PHE A 296 1.10 -24.50 -10.12
N GLU A 297 1.97 -24.32 -9.14
CA GLU A 297 1.61 -24.24 -7.72
C GLU A 297 0.78 -25.46 -7.24
N GLY A 298 1.04 -26.63 -7.84
CA GLY A 298 0.28 -27.86 -7.57
C GLY A 298 -1.17 -27.85 -8.09
N LYS A 299 -1.54 -26.87 -8.92
CA LYS A 299 -2.86 -26.80 -9.55
C LYS A 299 -2.93 -27.71 -10.79
N ASN A 300 -4.07 -28.39 -10.98
CA ASN A 300 -4.34 -29.15 -12.18
C ASN A 300 -4.92 -28.21 -13.27
N LEU A 301 -4.06 -27.68 -14.13
CA LEU A 301 -4.41 -26.69 -15.15
C LEU A 301 -4.17 -27.23 -16.55
N LYS A 302 -4.93 -26.71 -17.53
CA LYS A 302 -4.72 -26.95 -18.94
C LYS A 302 -4.12 -25.70 -19.59
N LEU A 303 -2.82 -25.73 -19.92
CA LEU A 303 -2.14 -24.66 -20.66
C LEU A 303 -2.16 -24.97 -22.16
N VAL A 304 -2.69 -24.07 -22.99
CA VAL A 304 -2.90 -24.28 -24.43
C VAL A 304 -2.33 -23.10 -25.21
N GLY A 305 -1.24 -23.32 -25.96
CA GLY A 305 -0.71 -22.37 -26.92
C GLY A 305 -1.55 -22.34 -28.22
N ALA A 306 -1.56 -21.20 -28.87
CA ALA A 306 -2.29 -21.03 -30.15
C ALA A 306 -1.69 -21.91 -31.26
N ASP A 307 -0.35 -22.00 -31.34
CA ASP A 307 0.37 -22.83 -32.30
C ASP A 307 1.77 -23.12 -31.80
N ALA A 308 2.27 -24.35 -31.99
CA ALA A 308 3.57 -24.81 -31.50
C ALA A 308 4.78 -24.05 -32.10
N ALA A 309 4.64 -23.50 -33.29
CA ALA A 309 5.71 -22.76 -33.96
C ALA A 309 5.76 -21.28 -33.52
N THR A 310 4.68 -20.74 -32.96
CA THR A 310 4.53 -19.31 -32.68
C THR A 310 4.27 -18.98 -31.21
N THR A 311 3.96 -19.97 -30.36
CA THR A 311 3.78 -19.78 -28.92
C THR A 311 4.99 -20.38 -28.18
N ILE A 312 5.88 -19.52 -27.72
CA ILE A 312 7.18 -19.92 -27.16
C ILE A 312 7.22 -19.52 -25.68
N ILE A 313 7.58 -20.48 -24.83
CA ILE A 313 7.91 -20.22 -23.42
C ILE A 313 9.43 -20.30 -23.31
N ASP A 314 10.06 -19.18 -22.95
CA ASP A 314 11.52 -19.06 -22.84
C ASP A 314 11.90 -18.89 -21.36
N GLY A 315 12.65 -19.84 -20.81
CA GLY A 315 13.11 -19.80 -19.42
C GLY A 315 14.34 -18.94 -19.18
N ASP A 316 14.83 -18.21 -20.21
CA ASP A 316 16.01 -17.33 -20.15
C ASP A 316 17.24 -17.97 -19.45
N SER A 317 17.39 -19.28 -19.60
CA SER A 317 18.47 -20.06 -18.95
C SER A 317 18.52 -19.90 -17.41
N SER A 318 17.44 -19.43 -16.79
CA SER A 318 17.38 -19.10 -15.35
C SER A 318 16.80 -20.22 -14.48
N GLY A 319 16.38 -21.34 -15.07
CA GLY A 319 15.84 -22.47 -14.31
C GLY A 319 14.98 -23.44 -15.12
N THR A 320 14.11 -24.17 -14.43
CA THR A 320 13.13 -25.08 -15.05
C THR A 320 12.04 -24.26 -15.72
N VAL A 321 11.83 -24.45 -17.02
CA VAL A 321 10.83 -23.67 -17.80
C VAL A 321 9.41 -23.89 -17.30
N ILE A 322 9.04 -25.15 -16.99
CA ILE A 322 7.71 -25.49 -16.45
C ILE A 322 7.85 -26.48 -15.32
N ARG A 323 7.30 -26.13 -14.15
CA ARG A 323 7.16 -26.96 -12.97
C ARG A 323 5.66 -27.23 -12.73
N MET A 324 5.30 -28.53 -12.57
CA MET A 324 3.94 -28.99 -12.33
C MET A 324 3.76 -29.50 -10.91
#